data_0ed40ed2a04f442a52f9d788d5379b2e
#
_entry.id   0ed40ed2a04f442a52f9d788d5379b2e
#
_cell.length_a   1.000
_cell.length_b   1.000
_cell.length_c   1.000
_cell.angle_alpha   90.00
_cell.angle_beta   90.00
_cell.angle_gamma   90.00
#
_symmetry.space_group_name_H-M   'P 1'
#
loop_
_entity.id
_entity.type
_entity.pdbx_description
1 polymer ?
#
loop_
_entity_poly.entity_id
_entity_poly.type
_entity_poly.pdbx_seq_one_letter_code
_entity_poly.pdbx_strand_id
1 'polypeptide(L)'
;LRKTKTDKSDAKHIAQYTKEHFQPNPKISYHTSELKSLSRGRFSLVRERSKVKAQAKGLLVQLFPEFSQAFSDVFGAASAVLKQLPSARMIAQCPVGVLTDLLRTASHGRLGKVKAELLIDLAEHSVGIQSMALELQMQMLLQQIDLFTLQINRYEAAIKSEMETIQSPITTIPGIGCVLGAAILSEIGDIHRFTTPAKLQAYAGVDPSV
;
A
#
# COMPACT_ATOMS: atom_id res chain seq x y z
N LEU A 1 -16.51 2.22 -44.76
CA LEU A 1 -15.21 2.78 -44.35
C LEU A 1 -15.33 3.27 -42.93
N ARG A 2 -14.72 2.56 -41.99
CA ARG A 2 -14.59 3.03 -40.60
C ARG A 2 -13.77 4.32 -40.63
N LYS A 3 -14.36 5.46 -40.22
CA LYS A 3 -13.61 6.71 -40.08
C LYS A 3 -12.54 6.51 -39.01
N THR A 4 -11.29 6.80 -39.36
CA THR A 4 -10.16 6.75 -38.43
C THR A 4 -10.43 7.66 -37.24
N LYS A 5 -10.41 7.10 -36.05
CA LYS A 5 -10.51 7.85 -34.79
C LYS A 5 -9.26 8.72 -34.68
N THR A 6 -9.43 10.01 -34.59
CA THR A 6 -8.35 10.97 -34.34
C THR A 6 -8.72 11.81 -33.15
N ASP A 7 -7.74 12.22 -32.33
CA ASP A 7 -7.94 13.08 -31.16
C ASP A 7 -8.72 14.35 -31.50
N LYS A 8 -8.50 14.88 -32.71
CA LYS A 8 -9.22 16.07 -33.20
C LYS A 8 -10.72 15.79 -33.47
N SER A 9 -11.08 14.60 -33.98
CA SER A 9 -12.48 14.22 -34.18
C SER A 9 -13.17 13.93 -32.85
N ASP A 10 -12.47 13.29 -31.94
CA ASP A 10 -12.98 12.96 -30.61
C ASP A 10 -13.19 14.23 -29.77
N ALA A 11 -12.25 15.17 -29.82
CA ALA A 11 -12.41 16.48 -29.17
C ALA A 11 -13.63 17.27 -29.69
N LYS A 12 -13.90 17.24 -30.99
CA LYS A 12 -15.11 17.86 -31.57
C LYS A 12 -16.38 17.17 -31.09
N HIS A 13 -16.43 15.84 -31.09
CA HIS A 13 -17.58 15.08 -30.63
C HIS A 13 -17.84 15.33 -29.14
N ILE A 14 -16.80 15.35 -28.32
CA ILE A 14 -16.91 15.67 -26.89
C ILE A 14 -17.46 17.09 -26.70
N ALA A 15 -16.91 18.07 -27.40
CA ALA A 15 -17.35 19.45 -27.30
C ALA A 15 -18.83 19.62 -27.73
N GLN A 16 -19.22 18.95 -28.82
CA GLN A 16 -20.60 19.00 -29.29
C GLN A 16 -21.56 18.32 -28.33
N TYR A 17 -21.21 17.12 -27.85
CA TYR A 17 -22.01 16.40 -26.86
C TYR A 17 -22.16 17.20 -25.57
N THR A 18 -21.06 17.82 -25.10
CA THR A 18 -21.10 18.68 -23.91
C THR A 18 -22.02 19.89 -24.13
N LYS A 19 -21.97 20.52 -25.29
CA LYS A 19 -22.83 21.66 -25.61
C LYS A 19 -24.31 21.31 -25.64
N GLU A 20 -24.65 20.13 -26.17
CA GLU A 20 -26.04 19.67 -26.31
C GLU A 20 -26.62 19.10 -24.99
N HIS A 21 -25.76 18.52 -24.17
CA HIS A 21 -26.17 17.79 -22.95
C HIS A 21 -25.60 18.43 -21.68
N PHE A 22 -25.15 19.69 -21.76
CA PHE A 22 -24.61 20.37 -20.59
C PHE A 22 -25.67 20.52 -19.52
N GLN A 23 -25.55 19.70 -18.49
CA GLN A 23 -26.21 19.92 -17.22
C GLN A 23 -25.17 20.45 -16.24
N PRO A 24 -25.44 21.55 -15.51
CA PRO A 24 -24.54 21.98 -14.47
C PRO A 24 -24.29 20.80 -13.54
N ASN A 25 -23.01 20.42 -13.36
CA ASN A 25 -22.66 19.36 -12.43
C ASN A 25 -23.33 19.64 -11.08
N PRO A 26 -24.07 18.68 -10.51
CA PRO A 26 -24.55 18.84 -9.14
C PRO A 26 -23.36 19.23 -8.29
N LYS A 27 -23.51 20.21 -7.43
CA LYS A 27 -22.45 20.70 -6.54
C LYS A 27 -21.87 19.49 -5.82
N ILE A 28 -20.65 19.07 -6.21
CA ILE A 28 -19.93 18.04 -5.49
C ILE A 28 -19.75 18.58 -4.08
N SER A 29 -20.26 17.86 -3.08
CA SER A 29 -20.05 18.24 -1.69
C SER A 29 -18.53 18.41 -1.48
N TYR A 30 -18.12 19.49 -0.81
CA TYR A 30 -16.72 19.73 -0.43
C TYR A 30 -16.11 18.50 0.24
N HIS A 31 -16.85 17.86 1.15
CA HIS A 31 -16.43 16.64 1.85
C HIS A 31 -16.13 15.47 0.91
N THR A 32 -16.94 15.26 -0.13
CA THR A 32 -16.66 14.19 -1.11
C THR A 32 -15.40 14.47 -1.94
N SER A 33 -15.12 15.73 -2.25
CA SER A 33 -13.89 16.12 -2.95
C SER A 33 -12.65 15.93 -2.08
N GLU A 34 -12.72 16.32 -0.81
CA GLU A 34 -11.66 16.16 0.17
C GLU A 34 -11.38 14.67 0.43
N LEU A 35 -12.43 13.90 0.72
CA LEU A 35 -12.35 12.46 0.93
C LEU A 35 -11.75 11.73 -0.29
N LYS A 36 -12.07 12.19 -1.50
CA LYS A 36 -11.51 11.66 -2.74
C LYS A 36 -10.02 11.91 -2.86
N SER A 37 -9.58 13.11 -2.53
CA SER A 37 -8.16 13.48 -2.52
C SER A 37 -7.37 12.66 -1.50
N LEU A 38 -7.90 12.51 -0.28
CA LEU A 38 -7.31 11.71 0.77
C LEU A 38 -7.22 10.21 0.38
N SER A 39 -8.30 9.65 -0.13
CA SER A 39 -8.36 8.23 -0.53
C SER A 39 -7.40 7.91 -1.66
N ARG A 40 -7.32 8.78 -2.68
CA ARG A 40 -6.41 8.61 -3.82
C ARG A 40 -4.95 8.80 -3.42
N GLY A 41 -4.66 9.79 -2.55
CA GLY A 41 -3.32 10.00 -2.00
C GLY A 41 -2.84 8.77 -1.22
N ARG A 42 -3.68 8.25 -0.32
CA ARG A 42 -3.40 7.00 0.41
C ARG A 42 -3.14 5.83 -0.54
N PHE A 43 -3.99 5.63 -1.54
CA PHE A 43 -3.86 4.54 -2.51
C PHE A 43 -2.53 4.62 -3.28
N SER A 44 -2.13 5.81 -3.71
CA SER A 44 -0.85 6.02 -4.37
C SER A 44 0.33 5.60 -3.47
N LEU A 45 0.34 6.04 -2.20
CA LEU A 45 1.41 5.67 -1.27
C LEU A 45 1.45 4.16 -0.97
N VAL A 46 0.30 3.50 -0.87
CA VAL A 46 0.25 2.03 -0.70
C VAL A 46 0.87 1.32 -1.91
N ARG A 47 0.60 1.79 -3.12
CA ARG A 47 1.22 1.24 -4.34
C ARG A 47 2.73 1.43 -4.36
N GLU A 48 3.21 2.64 -4.04
CA GLU A 48 4.65 2.92 -4.00
C GLU A 48 5.34 2.08 -2.91
N ARG A 49 4.77 2.00 -1.70
CA ARG A 49 5.29 1.12 -0.65
C ARG A 49 5.39 -0.33 -1.11
N SER A 50 4.40 -0.82 -1.86
CA SER A 50 4.39 -2.20 -2.37
C SER A 50 5.51 -2.44 -3.39
N LYS A 51 5.81 -1.47 -4.25
CA LYS A 51 6.95 -1.53 -5.18
C LYS A 51 8.28 -1.60 -4.42
N VAL A 52 8.46 -0.74 -3.42
CA VAL A 52 9.68 -0.72 -2.61
C VAL A 52 9.83 -2.02 -1.80
N LYS A 53 8.74 -2.58 -1.27
CA LYS A 53 8.76 -3.90 -0.64
C LYS A 53 9.19 -5.00 -1.61
N ALA A 54 8.75 -4.98 -2.86
CA ALA A 54 9.17 -5.95 -3.87
C ALA A 54 10.67 -5.81 -4.19
N GLN A 55 11.18 -4.59 -4.31
CA GLN A 55 12.62 -4.32 -4.50
C GLN A 55 13.45 -4.82 -3.32
N ALA A 56 13.03 -4.55 -2.08
CA ALA A 56 13.73 -5.02 -0.89
C ALA A 56 13.76 -6.57 -0.81
N LYS A 57 12.67 -7.25 -1.17
CA LYS A 57 12.65 -8.72 -1.27
C LYS A 57 13.63 -9.24 -2.32
N GLY A 58 13.66 -8.64 -3.51
CA GLY A 58 14.60 -9.02 -4.57
C GLY A 58 16.06 -8.80 -4.18
N LEU A 59 16.34 -7.73 -3.42
CA LEU A 59 17.67 -7.46 -2.90
C LEU A 59 18.06 -8.43 -1.77
N LEU A 60 17.11 -8.80 -0.91
CA LEU A 60 17.36 -9.77 0.16
C LEU A 60 17.77 -11.13 -0.38
N VAL A 61 17.17 -11.57 -1.49
CA VAL A 61 17.56 -12.83 -2.16
C VAL A 61 19.03 -12.81 -2.61
N GLN A 62 19.60 -11.64 -2.90
CA GLN A 62 21.01 -11.52 -3.23
C GLN A 62 21.91 -11.47 -1.99
N LEU A 63 21.48 -10.77 -0.94
CA LEU A 63 22.27 -10.56 0.29
C LEU A 63 22.16 -11.74 1.27
N PHE A 64 21.02 -12.41 1.31
CA PHE A 64 20.74 -13.51 2.22
C PHE A 64 19.56 -14.36 1.73
N PRO A 65 19.75 -15.25 0.74
CA PRO A 65 18.67 -16.06 0.15
C PRO A 65 18.00 -16.98 1.16
N GLU A 66 18.73 -17.49 2.14
CA GLU A 66 18.24 -18.42 3.16
C GLU A 66 17.36 -17.72 4.22
N PHE A 67 17.30 -16.40 4.25
CA PHE A 67 16.49 -15.63 5.21
C PHE A 67 15.02 -16.05 5.25
N SER A 68 14.47 -16.44 4.11
CA SER A 68 13.09 -16.91 3.98
C SER A 68 12.79 -18.20 4.75
N GLN A 69 13.80 -19.01 5.09
CA GLN A 69 13.65 -20.20 5.93
C GLN A 69 13.43 -19.82 7.41
N ALA A 70 13.97 -18.67 7.82
CA ALA A 70 13.75 -18.15 9.16
C ALA A 70 12.47 -17.32 9.26
N PHE A 71 12.11 -16.54 8.24
CA PHE A 71 10.98 -15.61 8.29
C PHE A 71 10.12 -15.67 7.04
N SER A 72 8.83 -15.95 7.21
CA SER A 72 7.83 -15.85 6.13
C SER A 72 7.47 -14.40 5.79
N ASP A 73 7.51 -13.50 6.79
CA ASP A 73 7.30 -12.06 6.60
C ASP A 73 8.59 -11.28 6.90
N VAL A 74 9.14 -10.67 5.86
CA VAL A 74 10.35 -9.84 5.93
C VAL A 74 10.09 -8.46 6.57
N PHE A 75 8.84 -7.98 6.53
CA PHE A 75 8.50 -6.59 6.92
C PHE A 75 7.90 -6.47 8.32
N GLY A 76 7.77 -7.58 9.04
CA GLY A 76 7.42 -7.61 10.45
C GLY A 76 8.65 -7.43 11.36
N ALA A 77 8.76 -8.24 12.41
CA ALA A 77 9.91 -8.21 13.33
C ALA A 77 11.27 -8.41 12.63
N ALA A 78 11.28 -9.15 11.51
CA ALA A 78 12.46 -9.37 10.69
C ALA A 78 13.06 -8.08 10.12
N SER A 79 12.25 -7.07 9.81
CA SER A 79 12.75 -5.81 9.27
C SER A 79 13.63 -5.05 10.24
N ALA A 80 13.40 -5.19 11.55
CA ALA A 80 14.24 -4.57 12.57
C ALA A 80 15.66 -5.14 12.57
N VAL A 81 15.80 -6.44 12.29
CA VAL A 81 17.11 -7.08 12.11
C VAL A 81 17.79 -6.56 10.86
N LEU A 82 17.10 -6.58 9.70
CA LEU A 82 17.67 -6.18 8.42
C LEU A 82 18.04 -4.68 8.33
N LYS A 83 17.42 -3.83 9.14
CA LYS A 83 17.81 -2.40 9.26
C LYS A 83 19.18 -2.23 9.90
N GLN A 84 19.57 -3.08 10.83
CA GLN A 84 20.87 -3.03 11.51
C GLN A 84 21.88 -3.97 10.87
N LEU A 85 21.44 -5.13 10.42
CA LEU A 85 22.24 -6.23 9.90
C LEU A 85 21.67 -6.67 8.53
N PRO A 86 21.91 -5.89 7.46
CA PRO A 86 21.23 -6.08 6.16
C PRO A 86 21.73 -7.28 5.35
N SER A 87 22.78 -7.98 5.77
CA SER A 87 23.36 -9.11 5.05
C SER A 87 23.63 -10.31 5.93
N ALA A 88 23.74 -11.50 5.32
CA ALA A 88 24.13 -12.73 6.02
C ALA A 88 25.43 -12.55 6.77
N ARG A 89 26.45 -11.95 6.15
CA ARG A 89 27.75 -11.71 6.80
C ARG A 89 27.62 -10.92 8.11
N MET A 90 26.82 -9.86 8.13
CA MET A 90 26.65 -9.03 9.32
C MET A 90 25.91 -9.80 10.43
N ILE A 91 24.94 -10.62 10.05
CA ILE A 91 24.18 -11.46 10.99
C ILE A 91 25.07 -12.55 11.59
N ALA A 92 25.87 -13.25 10.78
CA ALA A 92 26.80 -14.28 11.23
C ALA A 92 27.86 -13.75 12.23
N GLN A 93 28.25 -12.48 12.09
CA GLN A 93 29.20 -11.81 13.00
C GLN A 93 28.55 -11.21 14.25
N CYS A 94 27.21 -11.22 14.32
CA CYS A 94 26.48 -10.61 15.43
C CYS A 94 26.45 -11.56 16.65
N PRO A 95 26.81 -11.09 17.85
CA PRO A 95 26.64 -11.88 19.06
C PRO A 95 25.20 -12.33 19.24
N VAL A 96 24.99 -13.63 19.56
CA VAL A 96 23.64 -14.22 19.71
C VAL A 96 22.77 -13.46 20.73
N GLY A 97 23.36 -12.93 21.80
CA GLY A 97 22.65 -12.13 22.79
C GLY A 97 22.06 -10.85 22.20
N VAL A 98 22.85 -10.10 21.45
CA VAL A 98 22.45 -8.86 20.76
C VAL A 98 21.30 -9.14 19.78
N LEU A 99 21.46 -10.17 18.95
CA LEU A 99 20.42 -10.57 17.98
C LEU A 99 19.14 -11.05 18.67
N THR A 100 19.27 -11.76 19.81
CA THR A 100 18.14 -12.20 20.63
C THR A 100 17.36 -11.00 21.18
N ASP A 101 18.04 -10.00 21.73
CA ASP A 101 17.41 -8.81 22.28
C ASP A 101 16.73 -7.96 21.21
N LEU A 102 17.37 -7.83 20.04
CA LEU A 102 16.78 -7.17 18.89
C LEU A 102 15.49 -7.85 18.42
N LEU A 103 15.51 -9.17 18.28
CA LEU A 103 14.34 -9.96 17.90
C LEU A 103 13.23 -9.90 18.96
N ARG A 104 13.59 -10.00 20.24
CA ARG A 104 12.64 -9.91 21.35
C ARG A 104 11.93 -8.56 21.38
N THR A 105 12.67 -7.48 21.24
CA THR A 105 12.13 -6.10 21.20
C THR A 105 11.19 -5.94 20.00
N ALA A 106 11.63 -6.32 18.80
CA ALA A 106 10.86 -6.16 17.57
C ALA A 106 9.60 -7.02 17.50
N SER A 107 9.56 -8.14 18.23
CA SER A 107 8.44 -9.10 18.24
C SER A 107 7.55 -9.01 19.48
N HIS A 108 7.76 -8.04 20.35
CA HIS A 108 7.09 -7.96 21.65
C HIS A 108 7.21 -9.26 22.46
N GLY A 109 8.42 -9.81 22.52
CA GLY A 109 8.76 -11.01 23.30
C GLY A 109 8.45 -12.35 22.62
N ARG A 110 7.84 -12.36 21.43
CA ARG A 110 7.45 -13.61 20.73
C ARG A 110 8.62 -14.38 20.13
N LEU A 111 9.69 -13.69 19.75
CA LEU A 111 10.91 -14.27 19.17
C LEU A 111 12.05 -14.13 20.18
N GLY A 112 12.85 -15.16 20.30
CA GLY A 112 13.92 -15.23 21.29
C GLY A 112 15.17 -15.95 20.77
N LYS A 113 15.95 -16.51 21.69
CA LYS A 113 17.27 -17.10 21.45
C LYS A 113 17.27 -18.17 20.35
N VAL A 114 16.30 -19.10 20.37
CA VAL A 114 16.21 -20.17 19.35
C VAL A 114 16.12 -19.60 17.92
N LYS A 115 15.37 -18.49 17.77
CA LYS A 115 15.26 -17.83 16.45
C LYS A 115 16.53 -17.11 16.05
N ALA A 116 17.24 -16.53 17.02
CA ALA A 116 18.53 -15.88 16.78
C ALA A 116 19.59 -16.90 16.36
N GLU A 117 19.68 -18.03 17.07
CA GLU A 117 20.59 -19.13 16.76
C GLU A 117 20.35 -19.71 15.36
N LEU A 118 19.08 -19.97 15.01
CA LEU A 118 18.70 -20.40 13.65
C LEU A 118 19.15 -19.40 12.59
N LEU A 119 18.95 -18.10 12.85
CA LEU A 119 19.28 -17.08 11.89
C LEU A 119 20.81 -16.95 11.69
N ILE A 120 21.59 -17.11 12.76
CA ILE A 120 23.07 -17.12 12.69
C ILE A 120 23.54 -18.35 11.92
N ASP A 121 23.02 -19.55 12.23
CA ASP A 121 23.38 -20.79 11.52
C ASP A 121 23.13 -20.67 10.00
N LEU A 122 21.93 -20.18 9.62
CA LEU A 122 21.63 -19.93 8.21
C LEU A 122 22.58 -18.88 7.58
N ALA A 123 22.97 -17.87 8.35
CA ALA A 123 23.84 -16.80 7.88
C ALA A 123 25.30 -17.27 7.69
N GLU A 124 25.81 -18.14 8.55
CA GLU A 124 27.13 -18.74 8.45
C GLU A 124 27.28 -19.63 7.22
N HIS A 125 26.21 -20.28 6.79
CA HIS A 125 26.18 -21.16 5.61
C HIS A 125 25.60 -20.49 4.36
N SER A 126 25.36 -19.18 4.40
CA SER A 126 24.71 -18.45 3.31
C SER A 126 25.59 -18.31 2.09
N VAL A 127 24.98 -18.48 0.91
CA VAL A 127 25.58 -18.19 -0.40
C VAL A 127 25.36 -16.73 -0.84
N GLY A 128 24.86 -15.88 0.05
CA GLY A 128 24.56 -14.47 -0.25
C GLY A 128 25.81 -13.66 -0.64
N ILE A 129 25.58 -12.65 -1.48
CA ILE A 129 26.63 -11.77 -1.99
C ILE A 129 27.08 -10.78 -0.90
N GLN A 130 28.38 -10.60 -0.75
CA GLN A 130 28.94 -9.58 0.13
C GLN A 130 29.15 -8.28 -0.66
N SER A 131 28.33 -7.27 -0.38
CA SER A 131 28.40 -5.97 -1.06
C SER A 131 27.89 -4.85 -0.14
N MET A 132 28.79 -3.97 0.25
CA MET A 132 28.45 -2.78 1.04
C MET A 132 27.43 -1.88 0.32
N ALA A 133 27.47 -1.80 -1.01
CA ALA A 133 26.54 -1.02 -1.79
C ALA A 133 25.12 -1.59 -1.70
N LEU A 134 24.97 -2.93 -1.78
CA LEU A 134 23.67 -3.59 -1.65
C LEU A 134 23.15 -3.54 -0.20
N GLU A 135 24.04 -3.63 0.79
CA GLU A 135 23.70 -3.45 2.22
C GLU A 135 23.12 -2.06 2.48
N LEU A 136 23.79 -1.01 1.98
CA LEU A 136 23.32 0.37 2.06
C LEU A 136 21.98 0.54 1.34
N GLN A 137 21.85 -0.02 0.15
CA GLN A 137 20.59 0.01 -0.61
C GLN A 137 19.43 -0.66 0.18
N MET A 138 19.67 -1.81 0.81
CA MET A 138 18.69 -2.48 1.66
C MET A 138 18.23 -1.58 2.80
N GLN A 139 19.15 -0.95 3.51
CA GLN A 139 18.82 -0.03 4.61
C GLN A 139 17.95 1.14 4.13
N MET A 140 18.32 1.74 2.98
CA MET A 140 17.53 2.83 2.38
C MET A 140 16.11 2.39 1.98
N LEU A 141 15.96 1.22 1.37
CA LEU A 141 14.64 0.69 1.02
C LEU A 141 13.77 0.44 2.27
N LEU A 142 14.35 -0.09 3.34
CA LEU A 142 13.62 -0.30 4.60
C LEU A 142 13.22 1.03 5.26
N GLN A 143 14.06 2.05 5.22
CA GLN A 143 13.71 3.40 5.68
C GLN A 143 12.57 4.03 4.85
N GLN A 144 12.59 3.85 3.54
CA GLN A 144 11.49 4.30 2.66
C GLN A 144 10.17 3.60 3.00
N ILE A 145 10.19 2.30 3.28
CA ILE A 145 9.00 1.55 3.70
C ILE A 145 8.43 2.11 5.00
N ASP A 146 9.29 2.46 5.97
CA ASP A 146 8.85 3.08 7.21
C ASP A 146 8.22 4.46 6.98
N LEU A 147 8.85 5.29 6.14
CA LEU A 147 8.33 6.60 5.79
C LEU A 147 6.95 6.50 5.11
N PHE A 148 6.81 5.62 4.11
CA PHE A 148 5.51 5.38 3.49
C PHE A 148 4.47 4.89 4.48
N THR A 149 4.86 4.01 5.41
CA THR A 149 3.94 3.51 6.44
C THR A 149 3.47 4.65 7.35
N LEU A 150 4.37 5.52 7.78
CA LEU A 150 4.01 6.71 8.56
C LEU A 150 3.07 7.66 7.79
N GLN A 151 3.36 7.91 6.51
CA GLN A 151 2.53 8.76 5.66
C GLN A 151 1.13 8.16 5.43
N ILE A 152 1.05 6.84 5.17
CA ILE A 152 -0.23 6.12 5.02
C ILE A 152 -1.07 6.25 6.30
N ASN A 153 -0.46 6.08 7.47
CA ASN A 153 -1.17 6.21 8.75
C ASN A 153 -1.71 7.64 8.95
N ARG A 154 -1.01 8.67 8.48
CA ARG A 154 -1.50 10.07 8.51
C ARG A 154 -2.72 10.25 7.60
N TYR A 155 -2.71 9.68 6.40
CA TYR A 155 -3.88 9.68 5.51
C TYR A 155 -5.06 8.93 6.14
N GLU A 156 -4.81 7.79 6.76
CA GLU A 156 -5.86 7.00 7.42
C GLU A 156 -6.49 7.74 8.61
N ALA A 157 -5.68 8.47 9.37
CA ALA A 157 -6.19 9.33 10.44
C ALA A 157 -7.06 10.49 9.90
N ALA A 158 -6.63 11.15 8.84
CA ALA A 158 -7.40 12.20 8.18
C ALA A 158 -8.70 11.67 7.57
N ILE A 159 -8.66 10.51 6.90
CA ILE A 159 -9.85 9.84 6.37
C ILE A 159 -10.83 9.50 7.49
N LYS A 160 -10.34 9.01 8.62
CA LYS A 160 -11.20 8.69 9.77
C LYS A 160 -11.90 9.92 10.31
N SER A 161 -11.18 11.02 10.49
CA SER A 161 -11.75 12.30 10.94
C SER A 161 -12.83 12.82 9.99
N GLU A 162 -12.59 12.76 8.68
CA GLU A 162 -13.56 13.19 7.67
C GLU A 162 -14.81 12.29 7.66
N MET A 163 -14.64 10.97 7.80
CA MET A 163 -15.75 10.01 7.87
C MET A 163 -16.61 10.20 9.12
N GLU A 164 -16.04 10.60 10.24
CA GLU A 164 -16.77 10.97 11.47
C GLU A 164 -17.67 12.19 11.25
N THR A 165 -17.21 13.15 10.43
CA THR A 165 -18.02 14.34 10.05
C THR A 165 -19.17 13.98 9.11
N ILE A 166 -18.93 13.07 8.15
CA ILE A 166 -19.95 12.64 7.18
C ILE A 166 -21.05 11.78 7.81
N GLN A 167 -20.74 11.04 8.87
CA GLN A 167 -21.66 10.14 9.57
C GLN A 167 -22.41 9.15 8.66
N SER A 168 -21.74 8.61 7.66
CA SER A 168 -22.35 7.68 6.71
C SER A 168 -22.57 6.29 7.32
N PRO A 169 -23.73 5.64 7.07
CA PRO A 169 -23.96 4.27 7.51
C PRO A 169 -23.16 3.21 6.73
N ILE A 170 -22.35 3.58 5.74
CA ILE A 170 -21.61 2.63 4.89
C ILE A 170 -20.73 1.67 5.68
N THR A 171 -20.18 2.12 6.81
CA THR A 171 -19.34 1.30 7.68
C THR A 171 -20.09 0.28 8.52
N THR A 172 -21.43 0.30 8.51
CA THR A 172 -22.24 -0.75 9.14
C THR A 172 -22.34 -2.01 8.29
N ILE A 173 -21.95 -1.93 7.02
CA ILE A 173 -21.96 -3.07 6.10
C ILE A 173 -20.77 -3.99 6.47
N PRO A 174 -21.01 -5.29 6.76
CA PRO A 174 -19.94 -6.22 7.10
C PRO A 174 -18.84 -6.24 6.02
N GLY A 175 -17.57 -6.11 6.45
CA GLY A 175 -16.42 -6.07 5.55
C GLY A 175 -16.07 -4.67 5.00
N ILE A 176 -16.89 -3.65 5.19
CA ILE A 176 -16.58 -2.27 4.79
C ILE A 176 -16.09 -1.49 6.01
N GLY A 177 -14.78 -1.43 6.16
CA GLY A 177 -14.14 -0.56 7.15
C GLY A 177 -14.07 0.91 6.70
N CYS A 178 -13.63 1.79 7.60
CA CYS A 178 -13.58 3.23 7.40
C CYS A 178 -12.89 3.64 6.07
N VAL A 179 -11.70 3.09 5.79
CA VAL A 179 -10.91 3.41 4.59
C VAL A 179 -11.60 2.96 3.30
N LEU A 180 -12.19 1.77 3.29
CA LEU A 180 -12.92 1.27 2.12
C LEU A 180 -14.22 2.05 1.92
N GLY A 181 -14.96 2.32 3.01
CA GLY A 181 -16.15 3.15 2.99
C GLY A 181 -15.88 4.54 2.45
N ALA A 182 -14.79 5.16 2.88
CA ALA A 182 -14.34 6.46 2.38
C ALA A 182 -14.04 6.44 0.87
N ALA A 183 -13.34 5.41 0.40
CA ALA A 183 -13.04 5.25 -1.03
C ALA A 183 -14.33 5.11 -1.86
N ILE A 184 -15.28 4.30 -1.41
CA ILE A 184 -16.57 4.10 -2.09
C ILE A 184 -17.38 5.41 -2.12
N LEU A 185 -17.55 6.07 -0.97
CA LEU A 185 -18.28 7.33 -0.87
C LEU A 185 -17.67 8.43 -1.75
N SER A 186 -16.34 8.52 -1.76
CA SER A 186 -15.63 9.53 -2.54
C SER A 186 -15.79 9.34 -4.05
N GLU A 187 -15.91 8.11 -4.53
CA GLU A 187 -16.12 7.85 -5.96
C GLU A 187 -17.60 7.93 -6.36
N ILE A 188 -18.52 7.55 -5.47
CA ILE A 188 -19.97 7.72 -5.68
C ILE A 188 -20.34 9.21 -5.68
N GLY A 189 -19.80 10.00 -4.75
CA GLY A 189 -20.20 11.39 -4.55
C GLY A 189 -21.64 11.49 -4.02
N ASP A 190 -22.49 12.26 -4.72
CA ASP A 190 -23.91 12.36 -4.38
C ASP A 190 -24.65 11.12 -4.88
N ILE A 191 -25.17 10.32 -3.96
CA ILE A 191 -25.95 9.11 -4.26
C ILE A 191 -27.26 9.41 -4.99
N HIS A 192 -27.85 10.60 -4.78
CA HIS A 192 -29.13 10.98 -5.39
C HIS A 192 -29.03 11.19 -6.90
N ARG A 193 -27.83 11.33 -7.46
CA ARG A 193 -27.63 11.36 -8.91
C ARG A 193 -27.97 10.02 -9.59
N PHE A 194 -28.03 8.94 -8.85
CA PHE A 194 -28.40 7.62 -9.35
C PHE A 194 -29.87 7.35 -9.06
N THR A 195 -30.71 7.45 -10.09
CA THR A 195 -32.16 7.30 -9.94
C THR A 195 -32.59 5.85 -9.67
N THR A 196 -31.71 4.87 -9.92
CA THR A 196 -31.95 3.44 -9.66
C THR A 196 -30.66 2.75 -9.24
N PRO A 197 -30.71 1.65 -8.46
CA PRO A 197 -29.54 0.83 -8.14
C PRO A 197 -28.78 0.33 -9.37
N ALA A 198 -29.49 -0.02 -10.45
CA ALA A 198 -28.86 -0.47 -11.70
C ALA A 198 -27.93 0.59 -12.32
N LYS A 199 -28.29 1.88 -12.24
CA LYS A 199 -27.40 2.96 -12.70
C LYS A 199 -26.13 3.08 -11.87
N LEU A 200 -26.18 2.81 -10.57
CA LEU A 200 -25.00 2.77 -9.72
C LEU A 200 -24.13 1.56 -10.06
N GLN A 201 -24.74 0.39 -10.32
CA GLN A 201 -24.01 -0.81 -10.75
C GLN A 201 -23.29 -0.57 -12.08
N ALA A 202 -23.97 0.00 -13.07
CA ALA A 202 -23.37 0.34 -14.35
C ALA A 202 -22.21 1.36 -14.19
N TYR A 203 -22.39 2.37 -13.32
CA TYR A 203 -21.33 3.33 -13.01
C TYR A 203 -20.09 2.66 -12.36
N ALA A 204 -20.31 1.67 -11.51
CA ALA A 204 -19.25 0.90 -10.88
C ALA A 204 -18.59 -0.12 -11.84
N GLY A 205 -19.10 -0.30 -13.06
CA GLY A 205 -18.59 -1.27 -14.03
C GLY A 205 -18.92 -2.72 -13.68
N VAL A 206 -19.88 -2.96 -12.80
CA VAL A 206 -20.35 -4.29 -12.37
C VAL A 206 -21.73 -4.62 -12.95
N ASP A 207 -22.03 -4.06 -14.11
CA ASP A 207 -23.27 -4.35 -14.82
C ASP A 207 -23.19 -5.79 -15.36
N PRO A 208 -24.13 -6.68 -14.94
CA PRO A 208 -24.16 -8.05 -15.43
C PRO A 208 -24.81 -8.16 -16.81
N SER A 209 -24.78 -7.13 -17.65
CA SER A 209 -25.31 -7.20 -19.00
C SER A 209 -24.59 -8.30 -19.76
N VAL A 210 -25.31 -9.36 -19.98
CA VAL A 210 -24.99 -10.48 -20.83
C VAL A 210 -25.11 -10.07 -22.31
#